data_dd79cbcb2f2e398841095bbdde04a259
#
_entry.id   dd79cbcb2f2e398841095bbdde04a259
#
_cell.length_a   1.000
_cell.length_b   1.000
_cell.length_c   1.000
_cell.angle_alpha   90.00
_cell.angle_beta   90.00
_cell.angle_gamma   90.00
#
_symmetry.space_group_name_H-M   'P 1'
#
loop_
_entity.id
_entity.type
_entity.pdbx_description
1 polymer ?
#
loop_
_entity_poly.entity_id
_entity_poly.type
_entity_poly.pdbx_seq_one_letter_code
_entity_poly.pdbx_strand_id
1 'polypeptide(L)'
;MQDVAEILPTAHSVLNIENIDKDDGENPQLVVEYVNEIYAYLRHLENVQNVREKYLSGKNVANTSIMPKMRGVLVDWLIQVHQQFNLLQETLYLTVAILDRFLQVSVKTLV
;
A
#
# COMPACT_ATOMS: atom_id res chain seq x y z
N MET A 1 -21.77 -13.04 4.81
CA MET A 1 -20.92 -12.09 4.07
C MET A 1 -21.71 -10.79 4.03
N GLN A 2 -21.41 -9.87 4.96
CA GLN A 2 -22.09 -8.57 4.97
C GLN A 2 -21.56 -7.76 3.78
N ASP A 3 -22.47 -7.18 3.03
CA ASP A 3 -22.18 -6.35 1.87
C ASP A 3 -21.25 -5.20 2.25
N VAL A 4 -20.04 -5.22 1.71
CA VAL A 4 -19.01 -4.18 1.91
C VAL A 4 -19.48 -2.83 1.32
N ALA A 5 -20.47 -2.87 0.44
CA ALA A 5 -21.06 -1.68 -0.19
C ALA A 5 -21.83 -0.76 0.80
N GLU A 6 -22.26 -1.27 1.96
CA GLU A 6 -23.04 -0.51 2.93
C GLU A 6 -22.18 0.35 3.89
N ILE A 7 -20.83 0.21 3.86
CA ILE A 7 -19.95 0.75 4.91
C ILE A 7 -19.37 2.13 4.58
N LEU A 8 -19.41 2.56 3.32
CA LEU A 8 -18.85 3.86 2.95
C LEU A 8 -19.78 4.60 1.98
N PRO A 9 -20.38 5.71 2.41
CA PRO A 9 -20.99 6.63 1.46
C PRO A 9 -19.91 7.01 0.43
N THR A 10 -20.23 6.89 -0.85
CA THR A 10 -19.32 7.31 -1.92
C THR A 10 -18.93 8.76 -1.66
N ALA A 11 -17.66 9.11 -1.85
CA ALA A 11 -17.17 10.49 -1.63
C ALA A 11 -18.02 11.53 -2.37
N HIS A 12 -18.61 11.14 -3.48
CA HIS A 12 -19.53 11.94 -4.29
C HIS A 12 -20.81 12.36 -3.55
N SER A 13 -21.39 11.47 -2.74
CA SER A 13 -22.63 11.76 -2.00
C SER A 13 -22.39 12.68 -0.79
N VAL A 14 -21.20 12.61 -0.19
CA VAL A 14 -20.87 13.40 1.03
C VAL A 14 -20.34 14.78 0.68
N LEU A 15 -19.59 14.93 -0.41
CA LEU A 15 -18.88 16.16 -0.75
C LEU A 15 -19.49 16.91 -1.95
N ASN A 16 -20.60 16.41 -2.53
CA ASN A 16 -21.19 16.96 -3.75
C ASN A 16 -20.17 17.12 -4.91
N ILE A 17 -19.24 16.18 -5.00
CA ILE A 17 -18.22 16.13 -6.04
C ILE A 17 -18.82 15.41 -7.25
N GLU A 18 -18.61 15.97 -8.44
CA GLU A 18 -19.07 15.36 -9.70
C GLU A 18 -18.40 13.99 -9.89
N ASN A 19 -19.20 13.01 -10.31
CA ASN A 19 -18.67 11.68 -10.62
C ASN A 19 -17.87 11.72 -11.91
N ILE A 20 -16.55 11.62 -11.80
CA ILE A 20 -15.61 11.66 -12.92
C ILE A 20 -15.75 10.45 -13.86
N ASP A 21 -16.30 9.34 -13.39
CA ASP A 21 -16.45 8.10 -14.15
C ASP A 21 -17.77 8.05 -14.95
N LYS A 22 -18.59 9.10 -14.89
CA LYS A 22 -19.95 9.11 -15.44
C LYS A 22 -20.00 8.86 -16.94
N ASP A 23 -19.01 9.37 -17.67
CA ASP A 23 -18.98 9.31 -19.14
C ASP A 23 -18.16 8.12 -19.66
N ASP A 24 -17.51 7.37 -18.79
CA ASP A 24 -16.58 6.29 -19.13
C ASP A 24 -17.20 4.90 -19.14
N GLY A 25 -18.51 4.80 -18.91
CA GLY A 25 -19.24 3.53 -18.75
C GLY A 25 -19.20 2.58 -19.97
N GLU A 26 -18.96 3.12 -21.18
CA GLU A 26 -18.86 2.34 -22.39
C GLU A 26 -17.47 1.75 -22.63
N ASN A 27 -16.46 2.19 -21.91
CA ASN A 27 -15.10 1.69 -22.06
C ASN A 27 -14.79 0.55 -21.07
N PRO A 28 -14.73 -0.72 -21.54
CA PRO A 28 -14.52 -1.86 -20.66
C PRO A 28 -13.13 -1.87 -19.97
N GLN A 29 -12.16 -1.11 -20.48
CA GLN A 29 -10.83 -1.02 -19.87
C GLN A 29 -10.83 -0.19 -18.58
N LEU A 30 -11.79 0.72 -18.43
CA LEU A 30 -11.87 1.61 -17.27
C LEU A 30 -12.62 0.97 -16.09
N VAL A 31 -13.36 -0.12 -16.32
CA VAL A 31 -14.02 -0.96 -15.29
C VAL A 31 -14.92 -0.14 -14.37
N VAL A 32 -15.58 0.88 -14.89
CA VAL A 32 -16.32 1.91 -14.13
C VAL A 32 -17.35 1.30 -13.16
N GLU A 33 -18.01 0.22 -13.58
CA GLU A 33 -19.00 -0.48 -12.76
C GLU A 33 -18.42 -0.97 -11.42
N TYR A 34 -17.12 -1.32 -11.38
CA TYR A 34 -16.47 -1.91 -10.20
C TYR A 34 -15.55 -0.94 -9.47
N VAL A 35 -15.33 0.27 -9.96
CA VAL A 35 -14.36 1.24 -9.41
C VAL A 35 -14.59 1.47 -7.92
N ASN A 36 -15.82 1.73 -7.51
CA ASN A 36 -16.14 2.00 -6.10
C ASN A 36 -15.86 0.80 -5.19
N GLU A 37 -16.20 -0.41 -5.63
CA GLU A 37 -15.94 -1.64 -4.87
C GLU A 37 -14.46 -1.94 -4.78
N ILE A 38 -13.70 -1.74 -5.88
CA ILE A 38 -12.26 -1.91 -5.91
C ILE A 38 -11.58 -0.97 -4.92
N TYR A 39 -11.93 0.32 -4.92
CA TYR A 39 -11.35 1.29 -4.00
C TYR A 39 -11.74 1.02 -2.54
N ALA A 40 -12.98 0.63 -2.27
CA ALA A 40 -13.40 0.23 -0.94
C ALA A 40 -12.60 -0.98 -0.43
N TYR A 41 -12.41 -1.98 -1.27
CA TYR A 41 -11.59 -3.16 -0.96
C TYR A 41 -10.12 -2.80 -0.72
N LEU A 42 -9.52 -1.96 -1.57
CA LEU A 42 -8.14 -1.52 -1.40
C LEU A 42 -7.93 -0.76 -0.09
N ARG A 43 -8.86 0.12 0.29
CA ARG A 43 -8.82 0.82 1.58
C ARG A 43 -8.97 -0.13 2.77
N HIS A 44 -9.82 -1.14 2.64
CA HIS A 44 -9.92 -2.19 3.65
C HIS A 44 -8.59 -2.95 3.79
N LEU A 45 -7.96 -3.35 2.69
CA LEU A 45 -6.66 -4.02 2.71
C LEU A 45 -5.56 -3.14 3.32
N GLU A 46 -5.56 -1.85 3.03
CA GLU A 46 -4.62 -0.89 3.62
C GLU A 46 -4.70 -0.91 5.14
N ASN A 47 -5.90 -0.94 5.70
CA ASN A 47 -6.10 -0.99 7.16
C ASN A 47 -5.72 -2.33 7.80
N VAL A 48 -6.02 -3.45 7.12
CA VAL A 48 -5.81 -4.80 7.66
C VAL A 48 -4.37 -5.27 7.49
N GLN A 49 -3.71 -4.85 6.40
CA GLN A 49 -2.38 -5.33 6.02
C GLN A 49 -1.27 -4.32 6.32
N ASN A 50 -1.45 -3.47 7.30
CA ASN A 50 -0.45 -2.49 7.70
C ASN A 50 0.84 -3.15 8.18
N VAL A 51 1.95 -2.52 7.81
CA VAL A 51 3.25 -2.80 8.43
C VAL A 51 3.21 -2.31 9.88
N ARG A 52 3.59 -3.16 10.81
CA ARG A 52 3.59 -2.80 12.25
C ARG A 52 4.64 -1.73 12.53
N GLU A 53 4.26 -0.76 13.33
CA GLU A 53 5.23 0.21 13.84
C GLU A 53 6.38 -0.50 14.56
N LYS A 54 7.58 0.02 14.40
CA LYS A 54 8.77 -0.46 15.10
C LYS A 54 9.05 -1.96 14.90
N TYR A 55 8.63 -2.56 13.78
CA TYR A 55 8.85 -3.96 13.50
C TYR A 55 10.35 -4.35 13.53
N LEU A 56 11.27 -3.41 13.36
CA LEU A 56 12.73 -3.58 13.47
C LEU A 56 13.29 -3.22 14.87
N SER A 57 12.47 -2.82 15.83
CA SER A 57 12.94 -2.31 17.13
C SER A 57 12.42 -3.11 18.34
N GLY A 58 11.70 -4.23 18.14
CA GLY A 58 11.10 -5.03 19.22
C GLY A 58 12.12 -5.91 19.95
N LYS A 59 11.74 -6.40 21.16
CA LYS A 59 12.57 -7.34 21.95
C LYS A 59 12.89 -8.64 21.21
N ASN A 60 12.07 -8.99 20.21
CA ASN A 60 12.25 -10.19 19.39
C ASN A 60 13.29 -9.99 18.26
N VAL A 61 13.82 -8.76 18.10
CA VAL A 61 14.79 -8.41 17.06
C VAL A 61 16.24 -8.64 17.53
N ALA A 62 16.45 -8.94 18.80
CA ALA A 62 17.80 -9.16 19.37
C ALA A 62 18.59 -10.28 18.66
N ASN A 63 17.90 -11.17 17.96
CA ASN A 63 18.52 -12.30 17.21
C ASN A 63 18.50 -12.09 15.69
N THR A 64 17.97 -10.97 15.16
CA THR A 64 17.97 -10.72 13.72
C THR A 64 19.17 -9.87 13.33
N SER A 65 19.82 -10.26 12.24
CA SER A 65 20.99 -9.55 11.66
C SER A 65 20.60 -8.19 11.05
N ILE A 66 19.30 -7.88 10.95
CA ILE A 66 18.80 -6.71 10.24
C ILE A 66 18.53 -5.58 11.23
N MET A 67 19.36 -4.55 11.16
CA MET A 67 19.21 -3.33 11.97
C MET A 67 18.41 -2.26 11.23
N PRO A 68 17.71 -1.35 11.95
CA PRO A 68 17.04 -0.19 11.33
C PRO A 68 17.95 0.63 10.40
N LYS A 69 19.23 0.74 10.74
CA LYS A 69 20.24 1.44 9.91
C LYS A 69 20.41 0.77 8.55
N MET A 70 20.38 -0.56 8.48
CA MET A 70 20.49 -1.30 7.21
C MET A 70 19.31 -1.03 6.29
N ARG A 71 18.09 -0.95 6.85
CA ARG A 71 16.90 -0.53 6.09
C ARG A 71 17.09 0.87 5.51
N GLY A 72 17.62 1.81 6.30
CA GLY A 72 17.90 3.16 5.82
C GLY A 72 18.85 3.18 4.62
N VAL A 73 19.95 2.44 4.67
CA VAL A 73 20.92 2.31 3.57
C VAL A 73 20.26 1.70 2.32
N LEU A 74 19.43 0.68 2.50
CA LEU A 74 18.73 0.03 1.38
C LEU A 74 17.71 0.97 0.72
N VAL A 75 16.95 1.71 1.50
CA VAL A 75 15.99 2.69 0.97
C VAL A 75 16.70 3.81 0.23
N ASP A 76 17.81 4.31 0.75
CA ASP A 76 18.64 5.32 0.08
C ASP A 76 19.14 4.81 -1.29
N TRP A 77 19.62 3.58 -1.34
CA TRP A 77 20.00 2.94 -2.61
C TRP A 77 18.81 2.80 -3.59
N LEU A 78 17.63 2.41 -3.10
CA LEU A 78 16.42 2.34 -3.93
C LEU A 78 16.04 3.70 -4.52
N ILE A 79 16.20 4.78 -3.75
CA ILE A 79 15.95 6.14 -4.25
C ILE A 79 16.93 6.48 -5.39
N GLN A 80 18.21 6.15 -5.25
CA GLN A 80 19.20 6.38 -6.29
C GLN A 80 18.87 5.59 -7.58
N VAL A 81 18.51 4.32 -7.45
CA VAL A 81 18.07 3.49 -8.58
C VAL A 81 16.82 4.07 -9.24
N HIS A 82 15.82 4.46 -8.45
CA HIS A 82 14.61 5.09 -8.95
C HIS A 82 14.91 6.35 -9.79
N GLN A 83 15.80 7.21 -9.31
CA GLN A 83 16.22 8.42 -10.02
C GLN A 83 16.99 8.10 -11.31
N GLN A 84 17.88 7.14 -11.26
CA GLN A 84 18.71 6.75 -12.42
C GLN A 84 17.86 6.20 -13.56
N PHE A 85 16.81 5.45 -13.26
CA PHE A 85 15.90 4.86 -14.27
C PHE A 85 14.68 5.73 -14.57
N ASN A 86 14.57 6.93 -14.00
CA ASN A 86 13.43 7.84 -14.16
C ASN A 86 12.07 7.14 -13.92
N LEU A 87 12.00 6.34 -12.87
CA LEU A 87 10.77 5.63 -12.52
C LEU A 87 9.74 6.57 -11.89
N LEU A 88 8.46 6.18 -11.96
CA LEU A 88 7.37 6.92 -11.33
C LEU A 88 7.47 6.86 -9.80
N GLN A 89 7.01 7.92 -9.15
CA GLN A 89 7.01 8.04 -7.68
C GLN A 89 6.23 6.91 -7.01
N GLU A 90 5.12 6.49 -7.61
CA GLU A 90 4.30 5.37 -7.15
C GLU A 90 5.09 4.05 -7.12
N THR A 91 5.97 3.84 -8.10
CA THR A 91 6.86 2.66 -8.13
C THR A 91 7.80 2.64 -6.94
N LEU A 92 8.36 3.77 -6.54
CA LEU A 92 9.21 3.86 -5.36
C LEU A 92 8.43 3.54 -4.07
N TYR A 93 7.24 4.14 -3.90
CA TYR A 93 6.41 3.89 -2.72
C TYR A 93 5.97 2.44 -2.62
N LEU A 94 5.56 1.83 -3.73
CA LEU A 94 5.20 0.41 -3.76
C LEU A 94 6.40 -0.48 -3.41
N THR A 95 7.57 -0.16 -3.94
CA THR A 95 8.81 -0.90 -3.66
C THR A 95 9.15 -0.87 -2.19
N VAL A 96 9.09 0.30 -1.54
CA VAL A 96 9.33 0.44 -0.09
C VAL A 96 8.27 -0.30 0.72
N ALA A 97 7.01 -0.24 0.32
CA ALA A 97 5.93 -0.98 1.00
C ALA A 97 6.14 -2.50 0.94
N ILE A 98 6.56 -3.03 -0.20
CA ILE A 98 6.88 -4.45 -0.38
C ILE A 98 8.09 -4.84 0.47
N LEU A 99 9.14 -4.01 0.47
CA LEU A 99 10.34 -4.20 1.29
C LEU A 99 9.98 -4.31 2.78
N ASP A 100 9.19 -3.39 3.30
CA ASP A 100 8.83 -3.35 4.71
C ASP A 100 7.97 -4.57 5.11
N ARG A 101 7.05 -4.99 4.24
CA ARG A 101 6.28 -6.22 4.44
C ARG A 101 7.17 -7.46 4.48
N PHE A 102 8.12 -7.57 3.56
CA PHE A 102 9.08 -8.66 3.53
C PHE A 102 9.95 -8.70 4.79
N LEU A 103 10.52 -7.57 5.18
CA LEU A 103 11.36 -7.47 6.38
C LEU A 103 10.58 -7.82 7.65
N GLN A 104 9.32 -7.36 7.76
CA GLN A 104 8.45 -7.69 8.88
C GLN A 104 8.20 -9.20 9.04
N VAL A 105 8.04 -9.92 7.94
CA VAL A 105 7.83 -11.38 7.94
C VAL A 105 9.16 -12.10 8.24
N SER A 106 10.24 -11.69 7.61
CA SER A 106 11.55 -12.30 7.78
C SER A 106 12.04 -12.21 9.23
N VAL A 107 11.80 -11.08 9.90
CA VAL A 107 12.11 -10.92 11.34
C VAL A 107 11.33 -11.89 12.21
N LYS A 108 10.10 -12.28 11.83
CA LYS A 108 9.31 -13.27 12.57
C LYS A 108 9.77 -14.70 12.35
N THR A 109 10.28 -15.02 11.16
CA THR A 109 10.61 -16.41 10.79
C THR A 109 11.96 -16.85 11.34
N LEU A 110 12.81 -15.91 11.75
CA LEU A 110 14.14 -16.15 12.31
C LEU A 110 14.12 -16.31 13.85
N VAL A 111 12.93 -16.28 14.47
CA VAL A 111 12.68 -16.58 15.89
C VAL A 111 11.96 -17.90 16.04
#